data_b2e0b363e04c2a38065a128bf544b435
#
_entry.id   b2e0b363e04c2a38065a128bf544b435
#
_cell.length_a   1.000
_cell.length_b   1.000
_cell.length_c   1.000
_cell.angle_alpha   90.00
_cell.angle_beta   90.00
_cell.angle_gamma   90.00
#
_symmetry.space_group_name_H-M   'P 1'
#
loop_
_entity.id
_entity.type
_entity.pdbx_description
1 polymer ?
#
loop_
_entity_poly.entity_id
_entity_poly.type
_entity_poly.pdbx_seq_one_letter_code
_entity_poly.pdbx_strand_id
1 'polypeptide(L)'
;MGYIENYSQWLYSEEVDQHEKARLLSLSDKDKKEMFYGPLAFGTAGMRGILDVGTNRMNVHTVKRATKGLADYVCSLGAEARKRGVVIAYDTRRFSSDFAVAVAKVLSANGVKAWLFEDVRPVPICSFAVRHLGAICGVMITASHNPKEYNGYKVYGEDGAQMSPEATDKVVEFIGLTPYFGISEAKVSIDANSIKGKNNVAVDEYITIIGKDVDDKYFEAIECHGLSPEAVKEFGDKVEIVYTPVHGSGYMPVTTILGRMGIPVSVVPEQALPDTEFDTVRVPNPEEADTLKMGIELADRIGSDIVIGTDPDADRMGIAVRDFEGKFVLLTGNQIGVLLADYIMRRKQETGTLPKNGALIKTIVTTELARKVADSYGVTTFDVLTGFKFIGEKMTTWAKTGEYTYVFGYEESYGSLVGTHARDKDAVVASMLFAEMTCYYASVGKSVYGVLQEIFDKHGYFIEKTISITFPGLDGMENMASIMKMMRENKYTTVAGKQVEMVDDFVTRTRTYADGRKEPLELPKTNALKLHLENGDWICVRPSGTEPKLKIYGACSAPTMSLATKKVEEYLSSFKAMC
;
A
#
# COMPACT_ATOMS: atom_id res chain seq x y z
N MET A 1 -18.45 -28.21 -3.98
CA MET A 1 -19.01 -28.63 -2.65
C MET A 1 -19.93 -27.52 -2.16
N GLY A 2 -21.05 -27.87 -1.53
CA GLY A 2 -21.92 -26.90 -0.89
C GLY A 2 -21.32 -26.41 0.44
N TYR A 3 -21.80 -25.29 0.96
CA TYR A 3 -21.26 -24.73 2.19
C TYR A 3 -21.39 -25.69 3.42
N ILE A 4 -22.41 -26.55 3.43
CA ILE A 4 -22.61 -27.55 4.48
C ILE A 4 -21.52 -28.64 4.43
N GLU A 5 -21.12 -29.07 3.24
CA GLU A 5 -20.05 -30.06 3.03
C GLU A 5 -18.71 -29.49 3.48
N ASN A 6 -18.41 -28.24 3.08
CA ASN A 6 -17.21 -27.54 3.54
C ASN A 6 -17.17 -27.41 5.07
N TYR A 7 -18.28 -26.97 5.68
CA TYR A 7 -18.39 -26.87 7.14
C TYR A 7 -18.18 -28.22 7.84
N SER A 8 -18.83 -29.30 7.32
CA SER A 8 -18.71 -30.63 7.88
C SER A 8 -17.27 -31.16 7.79
N GLN A 9 -16.58 -30.91 6.66
CA GLN A 9 -15.18 -31.29 6.50
C GLN A 9 -14.30 -30.65 7.59
N TRP A 10 -14.53 -29.38 7.91
CA TRP A 10 -13.80 -28.68 8.96
C TRP A 10 -14.15 -29.23 10.36
N LEU A 11 -15.42 -29.40 10.66
CA LEU A 11 -15.87 -29.87 11.98
C LEU A 11 -15.30 -31.25 12.34
N TYR A 12 -15.17 -32.13 11.36
CA TYR A 12 -14.69 -33.51 11.58
C TYR A 12 -13.20 -33.71 11.31
N SER A 13 -12.46 -32.69 10.86
CA SER A 13 -11.03 -32.79 10.67
C SER A 13 -10.29 -32.91 12.01
N GLU A 14 -9.29 -33.79 12.07
CA GLU A 14 -8.37 -33.91 13.22
C GLU A 14 -7.39 -32.74 13.32
N GLU A 15 -7.14 -32.03 12.22
CA GLU A 15 -6.25 -30.87 12.18
C GLU A 15 -6.89 -29.58 12.72
N VAL A 16 -8.21 -29.55 12.87
CA VAL A 16 -8.95 -28.44 13.48
C VAL A 16 -8.92 -28.64 15.00
N ASP A 17 -8.40 -27.68 15.72
CA ASP A 17 -8.22 -27.78 17.17
C ASP A 17 -9.55 -27.67 17.96
N GLN A 18 -9.46 -27.88 19.30
CA GLN A 18 -10.62 -27.82 20.16
C GLN A 18 -11.28 -26.44 20.23
N HIS A 19 -10.49 -25.37 20.17
CA HIS A 19 -10.99 -24.00 20.21
C HIS A 19 -11.72 -23.67 18.89
N GLU A 20 -11.12 -24.01 17.75
CA GLU A 20 -11.72 -23.87 16.44
C GLU A 20 -13.02 -24.69 16.32
N LYS A 21 -13.04 -25.95 16.84
CA LYS A 21 -14.25 -26.78 16.88
C LYS A 21 -15.35 -26.15 17.74
N ALA A 22 -15.00 -25.59 18.89
CA ALA A 22 -15.98 -24.87 19.73
C ALA A 22 -16.57 -23.67 18.98
N ARG A 23 -15.74 -22.92 18.26
CA ARG A 23 -16.17 -21.81 17.40
C ARG A 23 -17.12 -22.30 16.30
N LEU A 24 -16.77 -23.37 15.58
CA LEU A 24 -17.59 -23.97 14.54
C LEU A 24 -18.99 -24.36 15.05
N LEU A 25 -19.06 -25.01 16.21
CA LEU A 25 -20.31 -25.43 16.83
C LEU A 25 -21.20 -24.25 17.27
N SER A 26 -20.61 -23.09 17.54
CA SER A 26 -21.33 -21.86 17.92
C SER A 26 -21.93 -21.08 16.75
N LEU A 27 -21.59 -21.44 15.50
CA LEU A 27 -22.02 -20.69 14.30
C LEU A 27 -23.52 -20.84 14.03
N SER A 28 -24.18 -19.71 13.74
CA SER A 28 -25.51 -19.71 13.15
C SER A 28 -25.50 -20.26 11.72
N ASP A 29 -26.64 -20.65 11.16
CA ASP A 29 -26.72 -21.11 9.76
C ASP A 29 -26.36 -20.01 8.76
N LYS A 30 -26.63 -18.74 9.09
CA LYS A 30 -26.18 -17.59 8.32
C LYS A 30 -24.66 -17.50 8.29
N ASP A 31 -24.01 -17.61 9.45
CA ASP A 31 -22.56 -17.56 9.56
C ASP A 31 -21.90 -18.73 8.85
N LYS A 32 -22.43 -19.95 9.01
CA LYS A 32 -21.96 -21.13 8.26
C LYS A 32 -22.01 -20.91 6.77
N LYS A 33 -23.10 -20.35 6.25
CA LYS A 33 -23.22 -20.04 4.83
C LYS A 33 -22.19 -19.01 4.42
N GLU A 34 -22.02 -17.93 5.16
CA GLU A 34 -21.08 -16.84 4.83
C GLU A 34 -19.62 -17.31 4.91
N MET A 35 -19.26 -18.09 5.92
CA MET A 35 -17.87 -18.50 6.17
C MET A 35 -17.42 -19.68 5.31
N PHE A 36 -18.36 -20.45 4.72
CA PHE A 36 -18.09 -21.69 4.00
C PHE A 36 -18.64 -21.75 2.56
N TYR A 37 -19.24 -20.66 2.02
CA TYR A 37 -19.83 -20.70 0.67
C TYR A 37 -18.79 -20.93 -0.43
N GLY A 38 -17.52 -20.62 -0.18
CA GLY A 38 -16.43 -20.78 -1.13
C GLY A 38 -15.07 -20.50 -0.49
N PRO A 39 -14.00 -20.64 -1.26
CA PRO A 39 -12.67 -20.28 -0.79
C PRO A 39 -12.51 -18.76 -0.67
N LEU A 40 -11.67 -18.31 0.27
CA LEU A 40 -11.20 -16.93 0.31
C LEU A 40 -10.47 -16.62 -1.01
N ALA A 41 -10.91 -15.55 -1.68
CA ALA A 41 -10.36 -15.19 -2.98
C ALA A 41 -8.87 -14.82 -2.87
N PHE A 42 -8.07 -15.41 -3.75
CA PHE A 42 -6.68 -15.02 -3.96
C PHE A 42 -6.62 -14.15 -5.22
N GLY A 43 -6.51 -12.84 -5.02
CA GLY A 43 -6.43 -11.87 -6.12
C GLY A 43 -4.98 -11.53 -6.49
N THR A 44 -4.82 -10.58 -7.41
CA THR A 44 -3.50 -10.13 -7.89
C THR A 44 -2.57 -9.56 -6.81
N ALA A 45 -3.10 -9.22 -5.64
CA ALA A 45 -2.34 -8.74 -4.48
C ALA A 45 -2.23 -9.81 -3.37
N GLY A 46 -2.61 -11.06 -3.64
CA GLY A 46 -2.73 -12.11 -2.63
C GLY A 46 -4.15 -12.25 -2.08
N MET A 47 -4.29 -12.67 -0.82
CA MET A 47 -5.59 -12.80 -0.15
C MET A 47 -5.68 -11.90 1.08
N ARG A 48 -6.90 -11.47 1.41
CA ARG A 48 -7.21 -10.67 2.61
C ARG A 48 -8.59 -11.05 3.11
N GLY A 49 -8.77 -11.20 4.40
CA GLY A 49 -10.05 -11.56 4.99
C GLY A 49 -10.11 -11.35 6.50
N ILE A 50 -11.29 -11.54 7.04
CA ILE A 50 -11.52 -11.54 8.49
C ILE A 50 -10.89 -12.79 9.09
N LEU A 51 -10.25 -12.63 10.24
CA LEU A 51 -9.68 -13.70 11.05
C LEU A 51 -10.80 -14.52 11.69
N ASP A 52 -11.04 -15.73 11.25
CA ASP A 52 -11.98 -16.70 11.85
C ASP A 52 -11.80 -18.08 11.18
N VAL A 53 -12.50 -19.08 11.68
CA VAL A 53 -12.60 -20.41 11.05
C VAL A 53 -13.38 -20.35 9.73
N GLY A 54 -13.08 -21.25 8.80
CA GLY A 54 -13.83 -21.38 7.57
C GLY A 54 -13.02 -21.11 6.29
N THR A 55 -13.57 -21.57 5.17
CA THR A 55 -12.91 -21.51 3.86
C THR A 55 -12.82 -20.09 3.31
N ASN A 56 -13.74 -19.19 3.69
CA ASN A 56 -13.79 -17.79 3.30
C ASN A 56 -13.30 -16.84 4.41
N ARG A 57 -12.31 -17.28 5.19
CA ARG A 57 -11.70 -16.54 6.30
C ARG A 57 -10.19 -16.69 6.29
N MET A 58 -9.50 -15.74 6.94
CA MET A 58 -8.07 -15.86 7.22
C MET A 58 -7.84 -16.72 8.46
N ASN A 59 -7.12 -17.80 8.30
CA ASN A 59 -6.71 -18.72 9.36
C ASN A 59 -5.50 -19.54 8.92
N VAL A 60 -4.93 -20.33 9.81
CA VAL A 60 -3.73 -21.12 9.51
C VAL A 60 -3.95 -22.11 8.35
N HIS A 61 -5.14 -22.70 8.22
CA HIS A 61 -5.45 -23.67 7.17
C HIS A 61 -5.51 -23.00 5.77
N THR A 62 -6.12 -21.81 5.68
CA THR A 62 -6.15 -21.04 4.42
C THR A 62 -4.76 -20.52 4.04
N VAL A 63 -3.93 -20.13 5.04
CA VAL A 63 -2.53 -19.73 4.83
C VAL A 63 -1.68 -20.91 4.35
N LYS A 64 -1.76 -22.08 5.00
CA LYS A 64 -1.05 -23.30 4.59
C LYS A 64 -1.43 -23.70 3.17
N ARG A 65 -2.74 -23.65 2.85
CA ARG A 65 -3.25 -23.96 1.51
C ARG A 65 -2.68 -23.03 0.45
N ALA A 66 -2.70 -21.72 0.69
CA ALA A 66 -2.11 -20.73 -0.21
C ALA A 66 -0.60 -20.95 -0.38
N THR A 67 0.10 -21.22 0.73
CA THR A 67 1.55 -21.49 0.72
C THR A 67 1.89 -22.78 -0.03
N LYS A 68 1.08 -23.82 0.08
CA LYS A 68 1.29 -25.06 -0.70
C LYS A 68 1.16 -24.79 -2.20
N GLY A 69 0.14 -23.99 -2.60
CA GLY A 69 0.01 -23.57 -4.00
C GLY A 69 1.21 -22.73 -4.49
N LEU A 70 1.71 -21.82 -3.65
CA LEU A 70 2.92 -21.05 -3.95
C LEU A 70 4.16 -21.96 -4.04
N ALA A 71 4.31 -22.94 -3.13
CA ALA A 71 5.41 -23.90 -3.16
C ALA A 71 5.39 -24.73 -4.44
N ASP A 72 4.22 -25.22 -4.89
CA ASP A 72 4.05 -25.96 -6.13
C ASP A 72 4.40 -25.10 -7.36
N TYR A 73 3.98 -23.84 -7.36
CA TYR A 73 4.40 -22.90 -8.39
C TYR A 73 5.93 -22.75 -8.43
N VAL A 74 6.59 -22.51 -7.28
CA VAL A 74 8.06 -22.38 -7.21
C VAL A 74 8.74 -23.68 -7.67
N CYS A 75 8.22 -24.85 -7.26
CA CYS A 75 8.72 -26.15 -7.71
C CYS A 75 8.61 -26.32 -9.23
N SER A 76 7.53 -25.83 -9.84
CA SER A 76 7.33 -25.89 -11.30
C SER A 76 8.35 -25.06 -12.08
N LEU A 77 8.98 -24.05 -11.45
CA LEU A 77 10.04 -23.23 -12.04
C LEU A 77 11.43 -23.91 -11.98
N GLY A 78 11.56 -25.04 -11.28
CA GLY A 78 12.76 -25.87 -11.25
C GLY A 78 13.63 -25.73 -10.00
N ALA A 79 14.75 -26.44 -10.00
CA ALA A 79 15.63 -26.57 -8.82
C ALA A 79 16.26 -25.23 -8.39
N GLU A 80 16.65 -24.39 -9.34
CA GLU A 80 17.25 -23.09 -9.04
C GLU A 80 16.25 -22.17 -8.34
N ALA A 81 14.99 -22.11 -8.78
CA ALA A 81 13.95 -21.35 -8.12
C ALA A 81 13.72 -21.81 -6.67
N ARG A 82 13.73 -23.12 -6.42
CA ARG A 82 13.62 -23.66 -5.05
C ARG A 82 14.77 -23.24 -4.14
N LYS A 83 16.01 -23.17 -4.67
CA LYS A 83 17.19 -22.71 -3.91
C LYS A 83 17.15 -21.22 -3.62
N ARG A 84 16.74 -20.41 -4.59
CA ARG A 84 16.54 -18.96 -4.41
C ARG A 84 15.50 -18.70 -3.32
N GLY A 85 14.43 -19.45 -3.32
CA GLY A 85 13.46 -19.53 -2.24
C GLY A 85 12.56 -18.30 -2.10
N VAL A 86 11.91 -18.19 -0.96
CA VAL A 86 10.87 -17.21 -0.65
C VAL A 86 11.24 -16.43 0.61
N VAL A 87 11.23 -15.10 0.53
CA VAL A 87 11.34 -14.21 1.70
C VAL A 87 10.00 -14.17 2.41
N ILE A 88 10.00 -14.19 3.75
CA ILE A 88 8.80 -14.14 4.58
C ILE A 88 8.95 -13.02 5.59
N ALA A 89 8.08 -12.02 5.50
CA ALA A 89 7.95 -10.92 6.45
C ALA A 89 6.51 -10.82 6.97
N TYR A 90 6.33 -10.15 8.09
CA TYR A 90 5.03 -10.03 8.73
C TYR A 90 4.92 -8.75 9.56
N ASP A 91 3.69 -8.26 9.71
CA ASP A 91 3.36 -7.11 10.54
C ASP A 91 3.00 -7.50 11.98
N THR A 92 2.47 -6.54 12.74
CA THR A 92 2.15 -6.68 14.16
C THR A 92 0.76 -7.25 14.44
N ARG A 93 -0.03 -7.59 13.42
CA ARG A 93 -1.41 -8.08 13.56
C ARG A 93 -1.47 -9.43 14.24
N ARG A 94 -2.62 -9.70 14.86
CA ARG A 94 -2.92 -11.00 15.46
C ARG A 94 -2.65 -12.13 14.47
N PHE A 95 -1.92 -13.15 14.90
CA PHE A 95 -1.49 -14.33 14.16
C PHE A 95 -0.50 -14.07 13.00
N SER A 96 -0.03 -12.85 12.76
CA SER A 96 0.91 -12.60 11.64
C SER A 96 2.19 -13.41 11.78
N SER A 97 2.77 -13.48 12.98
CA SER A 97 3.96 -14.28 13.27
C SER A 97 3.71 -15.79 13.14
N ASP A 98 2.55 -16.27 13.64
CA ASP A 98 2.18 -17.69 13.55
C ASP A 98 1.99 -18.12 12.09
N PHE A 99 1.34 -17.27 11.28
CA PHE A 99 1.17 -17.50 9.86
C PHE A 99 2.51 -17.48 9.12
N ALA A 100 3.42 -16.57 9.45
CA ALA A 100 4.75 -16.52 8.86
C ALA A 100 5.57 -17.80 9.16
N VAL A 101 5.50 -18.31 10.38
CA VAL A 101 6.12 -19.59 10.77
C VAL A 101 5.48 -20.75 10.02
N ALA A 102 4.15 -20.79 9.87
CA ALA A 102 3.45 -21.82 9.10
C ALA A 102 3.87 -21.78 7.62
N VAL A 103 4.01 -20.59 7.03
CA VAL A 103 4.54 -20.41 5.66
C VAL A 103 5.93 -21.04 5.53
N ALA A 104 6.86 -20.73 6.44
CA ALA A 104 8.22 -21.26 6.41
C ALA A 104 8.23 -22.80 6.51
N LYS A 105 7.42 -23.38 7.41
CA LYS A 105 7.33 -24.83 7.60
C LYS A 105 6.75 -25.54 6.36
N VAL A 106 5.75 -24.98 5.70
CA VAL A 106 5.17 -25.56 4.47
C VAL A 106 6.17 -25.47 3.31
N LEU A 107 6.85 -24.34 3.14
CA LEU A 107 7.89 -24.21 2.09
C LEU A 107 9.01 -25.23 2.29
N SER A 108 9.55 -25.35 3.52
CA SER A 108 10.60 -26.29 3.84
C SER A 108 10.19 -27.74 3.57
N ALA A 109 8.97 -28.15 3.98
CA ALA A 109 8.46 -29.50 3.71
C ALA A 109 8.32 -29.82 2.21
N ASN A 110 8.27 -28.79 1.35
CA ASN A 110 8.24 -28.94 -0.11
C ASN A 110 9.61 -28.71 -0.78
N GLY A 111 10.71 -28.65 0.01
CA GLY A 111 12.06 -28.45 -0.50
C GLY A 111 12.30 -27.08 -1.12
N VAL A 112 11.59 -26.07 -0.67
CA VAL A 112 11.74 -24.67 -1.08
C VAL A 112 12.43 -23.88 0.03
N LYS A 113 13.48 -23.14 -0.29
CA LYS A 113 14.19 -22.28 0.66
C LYS A 113 13.25 -21.19 1.19
N ALA A 114 13.25 -20.98 2.51
CA ALA A 114 12.48 -19.98 3.23
C ALA A 114 13.45 -19.05 3.98
N TRP A 115 13.37 -17.74 3.68
CA TRP A 115 14.10 -16.68 4.36
C TRP A 115 13.12 -15.98 5.29
N LEU A 116 13.04 -16.39 6.57
CA LEU A 116 12.06 -15.88 7.54
C LEU A 116 12.67 -14.77 8.39
N PHE A 117 12.06 -13.59 8.39
CA PHE A 117 12.46 -12.52 9.30
C PHE A 117 12.23 -12.91 10.77
N GLU A 118 13.18 -12.54 11.61
CA GLU A 118 13.20 -12.87 13.04
C GLU A 118 12.16 -12.13 13.88
N ASP A 119 11.71 -10.97 13.41
CA ASP A 119 10.70 -10.13 14.02
C ASP A 119 9.91 -9.38 12.91
N VAL A 120 8.93 -8.59 13.29
CA VAL A 120 8.12 -7.79 12.37
C VAL A 120 9.00 -6.94 11.45
N ARG A 121 8.67 -6.93 10.15
CA ARG A 121 9.30 -6.04 9.16
C ARG A 121 8.25 -5.49 8.21
N PRO A 122 8.40 -4.24 7.77
CA PRO A 122 7.46 -3.59 6.87
C PRO A 122 7.55 -4.12 5.43
N VAL A 123 6.52 -3.81 4.66
CA VAL A 123 6.44 -4.11 3.21
C VAL A 123 7.69 -3.70 2.44
N PRO A 124 8.25 -2.48 2.58
CA PRO A 124 9.44 -2.10 1.82
C PRO A 124 10.66 -2.96 2.11
N ILE A 125 10.86 -3.38 3.35
CA ILE A 125 11.97 -4.29 3.70
C ILE A 125 11.74 -5.68 3.09
N CYS A 126 10.49 -6.17 3.04
CA CYS A 126 10.15 -7.41 2.34
C CYS A 126 10.49 -7.31 0.84
N SER A 127 10.03 -6.27 0.16
CA SER A 127 10.30 -5.99 -1.25
C SER A 127 11.81 -5.89 -1.54
N PHE A 128 12.53 -5.16 -0.69
CA PHE A 128 14.00 -5.04 -0.77
C PHE A 128 14.70 -6.39 -0.58
N ALA A 129 14.30 -7.16 0.44
CA ALA A 129 14.93 -8.45 0.77
C ALA A 129 14.80 -9.47 -0.37
N VAL A 130 13.64 -9.52 -1.06
CA VAL A 130 13.46 -10.36 -2.25
C VAL A 130 14.55 -10.06 -3.28
N ARG A 131 14.80 -8.81 -3.57
CA ARG A 131 15.79 -8.35 -4.54
C ARG A 131 17.23 -8.57 -4.06
N HIS A 132 17.49 -8.20 -2.81
CA HIS A 132 18.82 -8.27 -2.20
C HIS A 132 19.32 -9.71 -2.08
N LEU A 133 18.47 -10.64 -1.64
CA LEU A 133 18.80 -12.05 -1.50
C LEU A 133 18.67 -12.83 -2.82
N GLY A 134 18.17 -12.19 -3.89
CA GLY A 134 17.89 -12.85 -5.16
C GLY A 134 16.81 -13.94 -5.05
N ALA A 135 15.88 -13.81 -4.08
CA ALA A 135 14.79 -14.75 -3.90
C ALA A 135 13.87 -14.77 -5.13
N ILE A 136 13.15 -15.88 -5.34
CA ILE A 136 12.22 -16.00 -6.47
C ILE A 136 10.86 -15.34 -6.17
N CYS A 137 10.49 -15.29 -4.89
CA CYS A 137 9.24 -14.74 -4.40
C CYS A 137 9.42 -14.10 -3.03
N GLY A 138 8.44 -13.29 -2.61
CA GLY A 138 8.26 -12.84 -1.23
C GLY A 138 6.85 -13.06 -0.75
N VAL A 139 6.67 -13.26 0.53
CA VAL A 139 5.38 -13.30 1.23
C VAL A 139 5.39 -12.26 2.34
N MET A 140 4.38 -11.42 2.38
CA MET A 140 4.14 -10.48 3.46
C MET A 140 2.80 -10.78 4.11
N ILE A 141 2.83 -11.14 5.39
CA ILE A 141 1.62 -11.38 6.19
C ILE A 141 1.17 -10.05 6.79
N THR A 142 0.11 -9.48 6.22
CA THR A 142 -0.43 -8.18 6.62
C THR A 142 -1.80 -7.92 6.00
N ALA A 143 -2.61 -7.12 6.66
CA ALA A 143 -3.79 -6.50 6.06
C ALA A 143 -3.65 -4.97 5.92
N SER A 144 -2.41 -4.44 5.94
CA SER A 144 -2.12 -3.01 5.84
C SER A 144 -2.93 -2.22 6.89
N HIS A 145 -3.69 -1.23 6.48
CA HIS A 145 -4.49 -0.34 7.32
C HIS A 145 -5.92 -0.85 7.63
N ASN A 146 -6.27 -2.09 7.29
CA ASN A 146 -7.60 -2.61 7.59
C ASN A 146 -7.84 -2.70 9.11
N PRO A 147 -9.11 -2.76 9.58
CA PRO A 147 -9.44 -3.01 10.98
C PRO A 147 -8.77 -4.25 11.56
N LYS A 148 -8.70 -4.33 12.88
CA LYS A 148 -7.97 -5.37 13.64
C LYS A 148 -8.43 -6.81 13.37
N GLU A 149 -9.67 -6.97 12.95
CA GLU A 149 -10.27 -8.26 12.63
C GLU A 149 -9.73 -8.88 11.34
N TYR A 150 -8.97 -8.12 10.54
CA TYR A 150 -8.43 -8.57 9.25
C TYR A 150 -6.97 -9.00 9.36
N ASN A 151 -6.62 -10.00 8.54
CA ASN A 151 -5.25 -10.27 8.17
C ASN A 151 -5.18 -10.63 6.68
N GLY A 152 -3.98 -10.81 6.13
CA GLY A 152 -3.79 -11.09 4.72
C GLY A 152 -2.44 -11.75 4.41
N TYR A 153 -2.29 -12.11 3.15
CA TYR A 153 -1.14 -12.81 2.61
C TYR A 153 -0.83 -12.19 1.23
N LYS A 154 0.11 -11.24 1.19
CA LYS A 154 0.56 -10.61 -0.06
C LYS A 154 1.70 -11.42 -0.66
N VAL A 155 1.78 -11.49 -2.00
CA VAL A 155 2.85 -12.21 -2.70
C VAL A 155 3.59 -11.26 -3.64
N TYR A 156 4.91 -11.34 -3.61
CA TYR A 156 5.85 -10.55 -4.39
C TYR A 156 6.61 -11.44 -5.38
N GLY A 157 6.87 -10.92 -6.57
CA GLY A 157 7.72 -11.56 -7.57
C GLY A 157 9.21 -11.31 -7.32
N GLU A 158 10.06 -11.91 -8.14
CA GLU A 158 11.53 -11.81 -8.02
C GLU A 158 12.09 -10.39 -8.18
N ASP A 159 11.32 -9.48 -8.78
CA ASP A 159 11.68 -8.07 -8.92
C ASP A 159 11.36 -7.24 -7.67
N GLY A 160 10.69 -7.84 -6.66
CA GLY A 160 10.25 -7.19 -5.45
C GLY A 160 8.92 -6.42 -5.59
N ALA A 161 8.29 -6.41 -6.78
CA ALA A 161 6.93 -5.90 -6.96
C ALA A 161 5.89 -6.97 -6.57
N GLN A 162 4.65 -6.56 -6.33
CA GLN A 162 3.56 -7.52 -6.20
C GLN A 162 3.50 -8.41 -7.44
N MET A 163 3.27 -9.70 -7.22
CA MET A 163 3.34 -10.73 -8.25
C MET A 163 2.50 -10.37 -9.49
N SER A 164 3.04 -10.65 -10.69
CA SER A 164 2.35 -10.37 -11.95
C SER A 164 1.04 -11.18 -12.06
N PRO A 165 0.05 -10.69 -12.84
CA PRO A 165 -1.20 -11.43 -13.05
C PRO A 165 -0.97 -12.86 -13.56
N GLU A 166 -0.05 -13.04 -14.50
CA GLU A 166 0.23 -14.35 -15.11
C GLU A 166 0.81 -15.36 -14.10
N ALA A 167 1.71 -14.88 -13.23
CA ALA A 167 2.27 -15.70 -12.15
C ALA A 167 1.22 -15.98 -11.08
N THR A 168 0.40 -14.96 -10.74
CA THR A 168 -0.71 -15.10 -9.78
C THR A 168 -1.73 -16.14 -10.24
N ASP A 169 -2.11 -16.12 -11.51
CA ASP A 169 -3.08 -17.08 -12.07
C ASP A 169 -2.57 -18.53 -11.93
N LYS A 170 -1.27 -18.76 -12.14
CA LYS A 170 -0.67 -20.08 -11.91
C LYS A 170 -0.67 -20.50 -10.44
N VAL A 171 -0.37 -19.56 -9.53
CA VAL A 171 -0.46 -19.83 -8.08
C VAL A 171 -1.90 -20.18 -7.70
N VAL A 172 -2.88 -19.43 -8.22
CA VAL A 172 -4.32 -19.71 -7.99
C VAL A 172 -4.74 -21.08 -8.51
N GLU A 173 -4.22 -21.50 -9.67
CA GLU A 173 -4.45 -22.85 -10.21
C GLU A 173 -3.96 -23.92 -9.23
N PHE A 174 -2.72 -23.83 -8.74
CA PHE A 174 -2.19 -24.76 -7.76
C PHE A 174 -2.94 -24.72 -6.41
N ILE A 175 -3.34 -23.53 -5.93
CA ILE A 175 -4.20 -23.40 -4.75
C ILE A 175 -5.53 -24.15 -4.96
N GLY A 176 -6.11 -24.06 -6.17
CA GLY A 176 -7.34 -24.76 -6.53
C GLY A 176 -7.25 -26.28 -6.42
N LEU A 177 -6.08 -26.85 -6.67
CA LEU A 177 -5.78 -28.28 -6.55
C LEU A 177 -5.43 -28.73 -5.12
N THR A 178 -5.15 -27.79 -4.22
CA THR A 178 -4.69 -28.07 -2.86
C THR A 178 -5.86 -28.20 -1.89
N PRO A 179 -5.97 -29.29 -1.11
CA PRO A 179 -6.97 -29.42 -0.03
C PRO A 179 -6.65 -28.49 1.15
N TYR A 180 -7.64 -28.30 2.04
CA TYR A 180 -7.42 -27.51 3.26
C TYR A 180 -6.61 -28.25 4.34
N PHE A 181 -6.64 -29.57 4.33
CA PHE A 181 -6.02 -30.45 5.34
C PHE A 181 -5.05 -31.44 4.68
N GLY A 182 -4.18 -32.04 5.46
CA GLY A 182 -3.16 -32.97 4.98
C GLY A 182 -1.95 -32.27 4.33
N ILE A 183 -1.75 -30.97 4.59
CA ILE A 183 -0.62 -30.22 4.07
C ILE A 183 0.61 -30.47 4.94
N SER A 184 1.68 -30.99 4.31
CA SER A 184 2.92 -31.30 5.03
C SER A 184 3.63 -30.05 5.52
N GLU A 185 4.13 -30.12 6.74
CA GLU A 185 4.95 -29.10 7.40
C GLU A 185 6.29 -29.70 7.87
N ALA A 186 7.36 -28.92 7.82
CA ALA A 186 8.63 -29.32 8.38
C ALA A 186 8.52 -29.54 9.91
N LYS A 187 9.09 -30.64 10.40
CA LYS A 187 9.08 -31.00 11.81
C LYS A 187 10.17 -30.26 12.59
N VAL A 188 10.12 -28.93 12.57
CA VAL A 188 11.04 -28.05 13.29
C VAL A 188 10.31 -27.33 14.41
N SER A 189 10.99 -27.15 15.54
CA SER A 189 10.42 -26.45 16.72
C SER A 189 10.83 -24.97 16.64
N ILE A 190 10.04 -24.19 15.93
CA ILE A 190 10.16 -22.71 15.85
C ILE A 190 8.81 -22.06 16.09
N ASP A 191 8.85 -20.94 16.77
CA ASP A 191 7.76 -19.98 16.97
C ASP A 191 8.34 -18.56 16.97
N ALA A 192 7.48 -17.54 17.03
CA ALA A 192 7.88 -16.14 16.99
C ALA A 192 8.92 -15.78 18.08
N ASN A 193 8.78 -16.32 19.29
CA ASN A 193 9.69 -16.02 20.40
C ASN A 193 11.06 -16.69 20.20
N SER A 194 11.07 -17.92 19.70
CA SER A 194 12.29 -18.71 19.51
C SER A 194 13.17 -18.19 18.38
N ILE A 195 12.62 -17.44 17.43
CA ILE A 195 13.38 -16.86 16.29
C ILE A 195 13.83 -15.43 16.55
N LYS A 196 13.22 -14.74 17.51
CA LYS A 196 13.49 -13.31 17.80
C LYS A 196 14.95 -13.07 18.18
N GLY A 197 15.55 -12.02 17.59
CA GLY A 197 16.95 -11.65 17.77
C GLY A 197 17.94 -12.56 17.06
N LYS A 198 17.50 -13.54 16.26
CA LYS A 198 18.37 -14.38 15.45
C LYS A 198 18.62 -13.72 14.10
N ASN A 199 19.85 -13.79 13.64
CA ASN A 199 20.25 -13.23 12.36
C ASN A 199 21.14 -14.22 11.62
N ASN A 200 20.79 -14.54 10.38
CA ASN A 200 21.49 -15.48 9.51
C ASN A 200 21.69 -16.88 10.13
N VAL A 201 20.66 -17.39 10.80
CA VAL A 201 20.66 -18.69 11.49
C VAL A 201 19.85 -19.73 10.71
N ALA A 202 20.51 -20.80 10.27
CA ALA A 202 19.82 -21.95 9.69
C ALA A 202 19.08 -22.74 10.79
N VAL A 203 17.77 -23.00 10.54
CA VAL A 203 16.93 -23.85 11.40
C VAL A 203 16.95 -25.30 10.93
N ASP A 204 16.84 -25.47 9.59
CA ASP A 204 17.01 -26.73 8.89
C ASP A 204 17.69 -26.48 7.54
N GLU A 205 17.65 -27.43 6.61
CA GLU A 205 18.23 -27.28 5.27
C GLU A 205 17.59 -26.14 4.48
N TYR A 206 16.28 -25.88 4.69
CA TYR A 206 15.50 -24.94 3.87
C TYR A 206 15.10 -23.67 4.62
N ILE A 207 15.05 -23.64 5.95
CA ILE A 207 14.68 -22.43 6.71
C ILE A 207 15.94 -21.73 7.22
N THR A 208 16.09 -20.45 6.87
CA THR A 208 17.07 -19.54 7.46
C THR A 208 16.37 -18.34 8.06
N ILE A 209 16.67 -18.03 9.31
CA ILE A 209 16.21 -16.81 9.98
C ILE A 209 17.11 -15.66 9.55
N ILE A 210 16.51 -14.57 9.08
CA ILE A 210 17.17 -13.34 8.64
C ILE A 210 16.73 -12.16 9.50
N GLY A 211 17.49 -11.09 9.51
CA GLY A 211 17.21 -9.90 10.33
C GLY A 211 18.19 -8.79 10.04
N LYS A 212 18.99 -8.40 11.04
CA LYS A 212 19.86 -7.23 11.05
C LYS A 212 20.73 -7.07 9.79
N ASP A 213 21.29 -8.13 9.23
CA ASP A 213 22.16 -8.02 8.05
C ASP A 213 21.39 -7.49 6.83
N VAL A 214 20.13 -7.91 6.67
CA VAL A 214 19.24 -7.41 5.61
C VAL A 214 18.80 -5.98 5.92
N ASP A 215 18.46 -5.70 7.18
CA ASP A 215 18.06 -4.35 7.61
C ASP A 215 19.18 -3.33 7.36
N ASP A 216 20.43 -3.65 7.72
CA ASP A 216 21.56 -2.75 7.49
C ASP A 216 21.76 -2.44 6.00
N LYS A 217 21.59 -3.44 5.13
CA LYS A 217 21.66 -3.25 3.67
C LYS A 217 20.50 -2.43 3.12
N TYR A 218 19.32 -2.58 3.70
CA TYR A 218 18.19 -1.73 3.37
C TYR A 218 18.46 -0.27 3.77
N PHE A 219 18.95 -0.02 4.99
CA PHE A 219 19.28 1.33 5.42
C PHE A 219 20.37 1.96 4.55
N GLU A 220 21.45 1.23 4.22
CA GLU A 220 22.48 1.71 3.29
C GLU A 220 21.85 2.10 1.92
N ALA A 221 20.87 1.32 1.45
CA ALA A 221 20.22 1.58 0.16
C ALA A 221 19.30 2.80 0.19
N ILE A 222 18.64 3.12 1.32
CA ILE A 222 17.78 4.29 1.40
C ILE A 222 18.53 5.58 1.78
N GLU A 223 19.58 5.49 2.57
CA GLU A 223 20.43 6.64 2.95
C GLU A 223 21.00 7.38 1.72
N CYS A 224 21.33 6.64 0.65
CA CYS A 224 21.84 7.25 -0.58
C CYS A 224 20.84 8.15 -1.32
N HIS A 225 19.57 8.16 -0.91
CA HIS A 225 18.54 9.02 -1.47
C HIS A 225 18.43 10.38 -0.76
N GLY A 226 19.20 10.63 0.29
CA GLY A 226 19.33 11.96 0.91
C GLY A 226 19.79 13.01 -0.10
N LEU A 227 19.16 14.18 -0.07
CA LEU A 227 19.34 15.25 -1.08
C LEU A 227 19.92 16.53 -0.47
N SER A 228 19.86 16.68 0.85
CA SER A 228 20.29 17.89 1.57
C SER A 228 21.01 17.56 2.89
N PRO A 229 22.08 16.75 2.87
CA PRO A 229 22.78 16.35 4.09
C PRO A 229 23.36 17.53 4.87
N GLU A 230 23.72 18.63 4.20
CA GLU A 230 24.17 19.86 4.81
C GLU A 230 23.06 20.55 5.63
N ALA A 231 21.83 20.56 5.14
CA ALA A 231 20.69 21.12 5.87
C ALA A 231 20.34 20.25 7.09
N VAL A 232 20.42 18.94 6.97
CA VAL A 232 20.22 18.02 8.08
C VAL A 232 21.32 18.23 9.15
N LYS A 233 22.57 18.37 8.75
CA LYS A 233 23.68 18.62 9.69
C LYS A 233 23.51 19.91 10.48
N GLU A 234 22.95 20.96 9.87
CA GLU A 234 22.79 22.28 10.50
C GLU A 234 21.47 22.43 11.27
N PHE A 235 20.40 21.80 10.81
CA PHE A 235 19.04 21.98 11.31
C PHE A 235 18.41 20.70 11.88
N GLY A 236 19.05 19.54 11.76
CA GLY A 236 18.48 18.28 12.22
C GLY A 236 18.15 18.27 13.71
N ASP A 237 19.01 18.86 14.55
CA ASP A 237 18.81 18.99 16.00
C ASP A 237 17.84 20.14 16.40
N LYS A 238 17.42 20.98 15.44
CA LYS A 238 16.49 22.10 15.63
C LYS A 238 15.07 21.77 15.17
N VAL A 239 14.92 20.69 14.40
CA VAL A 239 13.63 20.21 13.91
C VAL A 239 13.20 19.05 14.78
N GLU A 240 12.17 19.25 15.57
CA GLU A 240 11.59 18.18 16.39
C GLU A 240 10.44 17.52 15.65
N ILE A 241 10.51 16.20 15.50
CA ILE A 241 9.50 15.40 14.81
C ILE A 241 8.83 14.48 15.81
N VAL A 242 7.51 14.49 15.82
CA VAL A 242 6.73 13.46 16.48
C VAL A 242 6.43 12.34 15.49
N TYR A 243 6.65 11.11 15.91
CA TYR A 243 6.38 9.92 15.10
C TYR A 243 5.42 8.97 15.81
N THR A 244 4.48 8.41 15.07
CA THR A 244 3.68 7.27 15.50
C THR A 244 3.73 6.13 14.50
N PRO A 245 4.19 4.94 14.89
CA PRO A 245 4.08 3.71 14.07
C PRO A 245 2.66 3.12 14.09
N VAL A 246 1.75 3.67 14.87
CA VAL A 246 0.40 3.16 15.08
C VAL A 246 0.42 1.65 15.40
N HIS A 247 1.25 1.27 16.39
CA HIS A 247 1.52 -0.12 16.79
C HIS A 247 2.13 -1.02 15.68
N GLY A 248 2.54 -0.44 14.55
CA GLY A 248 2.97 -1.17 13.36
C GLY A 248 4.46 -1.49 13.31
N SER A 249 4.86 -2.11 12.21
CA SER A 249 6.25 -2.52 11.92
C SER A 249 7.20 -1.37 11.57
N GLY A 250 6.67 -0.16 11.41
CA GLY A 250 7.45 1.04 11.11
C GLY A 250 8.31 1.58 12.26
N TYR A 251 8.05 1.16 13.53
CA TYR A 251 8.76 1.68 14.69
C TYR A 251 10.28 1.61 14.55
N MET A 252 10.81 0.40 14.40
CA MET A 252 12.25 0.18 14.30
C MET A 252 12.88 0.89 13.09
N PRO A 253 12.37 0.69 11.84
CA PRO A 253 13.08 1.24 10.69
C PRO A 253 12.99 2.77 10.59
N VAL A 254 11.86 3.41 10.92
CA VAL A 254 11.74 4.86 10.86
C VAL A 254 12.60 5.52 11.93
N THR A 255 12.56 5.03 13.18
CA THR A 255 13.42 5.60 14.24
C THR A 255 14.89 5.37 13.97
N THR A 256 15.26 4.24 13.37
CA THR A 256 16.66 3.93 13.01
C THR A 256 17.16 4.90 11.92
N ILE A 257 16.40 5.09 10.84
CA ILE A 257 16.88 5.96 9.75
C ILE A 257 16.96 7.42 10.17
N LEU A 258 15.97 7.93 10.91
CA LEU A 258 16.02 9.30 11.43
C LEU A 258 17.19 9.49 12.42
N GLY A 259 17.43 8.50 13.29
CA GLY A 259 18.59 8.50 14.19
C GLY A 259 19.93 8.48 13.45
N ARG A 260 20.07 7.70 12.36
CA ARG A 260 21.28 7.69 11.53
C ARG A 260 21.51 9.03 10.84
N MET A 261 20.45 9.75 10.48
CA MET A 261 20.55 11.11 9.96
C MET A 261 20.89 12.16 11.03
N GLY A 262 20.77 11.84 12.31
CA GLY A 262 20.94 12.79 13.40
C GLY A 262 19.73 13.69 13.64
N ILE A 263 18.54 13.26 13.22
CA ILE A 263 17.27 13.97 13.46
C ILE A 263 16.60 13.32 14.68
N PRO A 264 16.42 14.06 15.79
CA PRO A 264 15.70 13.55 16.95
C PRO A 264 14.23 13.31 16.62
N VAL A 265 13.68 12.22 17.15
CA VAL A 265 12.29 11.85 16.97
C VAL A 265 11.65 11.50 18.30
N SER A 266 10.54 12.15 18.62
CA SER A 266 9.72 11.86 19.79
C SER A 266 8.60 10.89 19.38
N VAL A 267 8.70 9.63 19.80
CA VAL A 267 7.70 8.61 19.46
C VAL A 267 6.52 8.69 20.44
N VAL A 268 5.29 8.55 19.94
CA VAL A 268 4.08 8.44 20.77
C VAL A 268 4.18 7.18 21.62
N PRO A 269 4.37 7.27 22.95
CA PRO A 269 4.69 6.10 23.77
C PRO A 269 3.61 5.02 23.75
N GLU A 270 2.33 5.43 23.73
CA GLU A 270 1.18 4.54 23.76
C GLU A 270 1.00 3.76 22.44
N GLN A 271 1.60 4.24 21.35
CA GLN A 271 1.52 3.63 20.01
C GLN A 271 2.83 3.03 19.53
N ALA A 272 3.89 3.09 20.33
CA ALA A 272 5.25 2.69 19.94
C ALA A 272 5.41 1.18 19.77
N LEU A 273 4.86 0.42 20.70
CA LEU A 273 5.02 -1.04 20.72
C LEU A 273 3.89 -1.75 19.96
N PRO A 274 4.16 -2.95 19.41
CA PRO A 274 3.14 -3.77 18.80
C PRO A 274 1.94 -4.01 19.72
N ASP A 275 0.74 -3.77 19.19
CA ASP A 275 -0.53 -4.13 19.83
C ASP A 275 -1.47 -4.73 18.77
N THR A 276 -1.81 -6.00 18.94
CA THR A 276 -2.65 -6.74 17.97
C THR A 276 -4.09 -6.24 17.93
N GLU A 277 -4.53 -5.51 18.97
CA GLU A 277 -5.88 -4.96 19.09
C GLU A 277 -5.97 -3.52 18.55
N PHE A 278 -4.84 -2.84 18.35
CA PHE A 278 -4.81 -1.42 17.93
C PHE A 278 -5.70 -0.53 18.80
N ASP A 279 -5.71 -0.75 20.12
CA ASP A 279 -6.70 -0.19 21.04
C ASP A 279 -6.71 1.35 21.11
N THR A 280 -5.64 2.00 20.63
CA THR A 280 -5.54 3.48 20.61
C THR A 280 -6.22 4.11 19.40
N VAL A 281 -6.62 3.34 18.40
CA VAL A 281 -7.23 3.85 17.16
C VAL A 281 -8.39 2.94 16.71
N ARG A 282 -9.39 3.53 16.07
CA ARG A 282 -10.50 2.77 15.48
C ARG A 282 -10.03 1.91 14.29
N VAL A 283 -9.17 2.49 13.47
CA VAL A 283 -8.56 1.86 12.28
C VAL A 283 -7.14 2.39 12.17
N PRO A 284 -6.13 1.53 12.02
CA PRO A 284 -4.72 1.97 11.95
C PRO A 284 -4.37 2.51 10.56
N ASN A 285 -5.06 3.58 10.13
CA ASN A 285 -4.93 4.19 8.81
C ASN A 285 -4.49 5.65 8.94
N PRO A 286 -3.30 6.05 8.50
CA PRO A 286 -2.82 7.42 8.58
C PRO A 286 -3.61 8.44 7.73
N GLU A 287 -4.55 7.99 6.91
CA GLU A 287 -5.54 8.85 6.24
C GLU A 287 -6.60 9.39 7.21
N GLU A 288 -6.84 8.70 8.33
CA GLU A 288 -7.85 9.05 9.31
C GLU A 288 -7.28 10.03 10.35
N ALA A 289 -8.00 11.14 10.59
CA ALA A 289 -7.58 12.15 11.55
C ALA A 289 -7.37 11.60 12.97
N ASP A 290 -8.18 10.62 13.37
CA ASP A 290 -8.11 9.97 14.67
C ASP A 290 -6.79 9.24 14.89
N THR A 291 -6.17 8.73 13.82
CA THR A 291 -4.90 7.98 13.87
C THR A 291 -3.72 8.86 14.30
N LEU A 292 -3.68 10.13 13.86
CA LEU A 292 -2.61 11.06 14.20
C LEU A 292 -2.89 11.91 15.45
N LYS A 293 -4.07 11.77 16.06
CA LYS A 293 -4.52 12.61 17.19
C LYS A 293 -3.52 12.60 18.37
N MET A 294 -3.11 11.42 18.81
CA MET A 294 -2.15 11.30 19.94
C MET A 294 -0.78 11.90 19.59
N GLY A 295 -0.37 11.77 18.32
CA GLY A 295 0.84 12.43 17.80
C GLY A 295 0.72 13.96 17.84
N ILE A 296 -0.42 14.52 17.44
CA ILE A 296 -0.69 15.95 17.49
C ILE A 296 -0.70 16.44 18.95
N GLU A 297 -1.35 15.71 19.85
CA GLU A 297 -1.37 16.05 21.30
C GLU A 297 0.05 16.03 21.92
N LEU A 298 0.90 15.07 21.50
CA LEU A 298 2.29 15.05 21.92
C LEU A 298 3.07 16.24 21.33
N ALA A 299 2.88 16.52 20.03
CA ALA A 299 3.52 17.63 19.35
C ALA A 299 3.17 19.00 19.96
N ASP A 300 1.91 19.19 20.38
CA ASP A 300 1.49 20.41 21.10
C ASP A 300 2.20 20.55 22.44
N ARG A 301 2.43 19.45 23.17
CA ARG A 301 3.11 19.47 24.48
C ARG A 301 4.60 19.80 24.37
N ILE A 302 5.27 19.32 23.34
CA ILE A 302 6.73 19.48 23.20
C ILE A 302 7.13 20.58 22.24
N GLY A 303 6.16 21.21 21.56
CA GLY A 303 6.41 22.31 20.63
C GLY A 303 6.89 21.85 19.24
N SER A 304 6.61 20.60 18.85
CA SER A 304 6.92 20.11 17.51
C SER A 304 5.97 20.71 16.45
N ASP A 305 6.49 20.89 15.25
CA ASP A 305 5.73 21.41 14.11
C ASP A 305 5.27 20.32 13.13
N ILE A 306 5.78 19.08 13.29
CA ILE A 306 5.59 17.97 12.35
C ILE A 306 5.19 16.70 13.12
N VAL A 307 4.14 16.04 12.63
CA VAL A 307 3.76 14.70 13.05
C VAL A 307 3.80 13.78 11.84
N ILE A 308 4.52 12.68 11.97
CA ILE A 308 4.59 11.59 10.98
C ILE A 308 3.90 10.36 11.57
N GLY A 309 3.03 9.71 10.78
CA GLY A 309 2.44 8.43 11.15
C GLY A 309 2.54 7.42 10.01
N THR A 310 2.77 6.14 10.34
CA THR A 310 2.77 5.05 9.34
C THR A 310 1.72 4.01 9.68
N ASP A 311 1.19 3.34 8.65
CA ASP A 311 0.28 2.21 8.85
C ASP A 311 1.03 0.95 9.32
N PRO A 312 0.33 -0.13 9.72
CA PRO A 312 0.98 -1.29 10.35
C PRO A 312 2.07 -1.97 9.55
N ASP A 313 2.00 -1.98 8.22
CA ASP A 313 3.04 -2.53 7.35
C ASP A 313 3.94 -1.46 6.72
N ALA A 314 3.83 -0.21 7.21
CA ALA A 314 4.64 0.97 6.90
C ALA A 314 4.90 1.15 5.40
N ASP A 315 3.86 0.96 4.59
CA ASP A 315 3.84 1.29 3.18
C ASP A 315 3.15 2.64 2.89
N ARG A 316 2.49 3.26 3.90
CA ARG A 316 1.82 4.56 3.84
C ARG A 316 2.32 5.49 4.94
N MET A 317 2.42 6.78 4.60
CA MET A 317 2.86 7.83 5.50
C MET A 317 1.84 8.97 5.56
N GLY A 318 1.24 9.20 6.73
CA GLY A 318 0.42 10.36 7.03
C GLY A 318 1.23 11.47 7.69
N ILE A 319 0.88 12.71 7.42
CA ILE A 319 1.58 13.89 7.90
C ILE A 319 0.58 14.92 8.44
N ALA A 320 0.90 15.48 9.62
CA ALA A 320 0.30 16.72 10.09
C ALA A 320 1.37 17.79 10.27
N VAL A 321 1.07 19.02 9.84
CA VAL A 321 1.95 20.18 9.92
C VAL A 321 1.21 21.37 10.51
N ARG A 322 1.93 22.34 11.11
CA ARG A 322 1.31 23.59 11.57
C ARG A 322 1.05 24.54 10.42
N ASP A 323 -0.15 25.12 10.39
CA ASP A 323 -0.51 26.24 9.51
C ASP A 323 0.07 27.57 10.02
N PHE A 324 -0.29 28.67 9.35
CA PHE A 324 0.17 30.01 9.74
C PHE A 324 -0.44 30.52 11.07
N GLU A 325 -1.51 29.89 11.57
CA GLU A 325 -2.12 30.19 12.86
C GLU A 325 -1.55 29.28 13.98
N GLY A 326 -0.62 28.37 13.64
CA GLY A 326 -0.04 27.41 14.57
C GLY A 326 -0.93 26.19 14.84
N LYS A 327 -2.00 25.97 14.08
CA LYS A 327 -2.89 24.82 14.20
C LYS A 327 -2.40 23.68 13.32
N PHE A 328 -2.53 22.46 13.82
CA PHE A 328 -2.22 21.29 12.99
C PHE A 328 -3.24 21.06 11.87
N VAL A 329 -2.73 20.87 10.66
CA VAL A 329 -3.48 20.50 9.46
C VAL A 329 -2.95 19.15 8.96
N LEU A 330 -3.86 18.20 8.73
CA LEU A 330 -3.52 16.93 8.10
C LEU A 330 -3.38 17.15 6.61
N LEU A 331 -2.24 16.73 6.07
CA LEU A 331 -1.99 16.75 4.63
C LEU A 331 -2.61 15.52 3.97
N THR A 332 -3.25 15.72 2.82
CA THR A 332 -3.71 14.59 2.01
C THR A 332 -2.53 13.87 1.35
N GLY A 333 -2.71 12.61 0.94
CA GLY A 333 -1.68 11.88 0.21
C GLY A 333 -1.24 12.60 -1.08
N ASN A 334 -2.16 13.30 -1.75
CA ASN A 334 -1.84 14.15 -2.89
C ASN A 334 -0.93 15.32 -2.51
N GLN A 335 -1.18 15.99 -1.40
CA GLN A 335 -0.36 17.12 -0.92
C GLN A 335 1.04 16.64 -0.48
N ILE A 336 1.12 15.52 0.23
CA ILE A 336 2.39 14.89 0.62
C ILE A 336 3.21 14.52 -0.62
N GLY A 337 2.56 13.85 -1.60
CA GLY A 337 3.21 13.46 -2.84
C GLY A 337 3.71 14.64 -3.66
N VAL A 338 2.95 15.73 -3.74
CA VAL A 338 3.34 16.96 -4.45
C VAL A 338 4.51 17.65 -3.76
N LEU A 339 4.50 17.76 -2.42
CA LEU A 339 5.60 18.33 -1.64
C LEU A 339 6.91 17.54 -1.85
N LEU A 340 6.85 16.20 -1.76
CA LEU A 340 8.00 15.35 -2.01
C LEU A 340 8.48 15.45 -3.47
N ALA A 341 7.55 15.48 -4.44
CA ALA A 341 7.88 15.63 -5.85
C ALA A 341 8.62 16.95 -6.14
N ASP A 342 8.08 18.08 -5.64
CA ASP A 342 8.73 19.39 -5.77
C ASP A 342 10.10 19.40 -5.13
N TYR A 343 10.22 18.92 -3.88
CA TYR A 343 11.48 18.87 -3.14
C TYR A 343 12.53 18.03 -3.87
N ILE A 344 12.19 16.80 -4.27
CA ILE A 344 13.12 15.90 -4.96
C ILE A 344 13.60 16.49 -6.27
N MET A 345 12.69 17.02 -7.10
CA MET A 345 13.04 17.59 -8.40
C MET A 345 13.84 18.86 -8.26
N ARG A 346 13.46 19.74 -7.32
CA ARG A 346 14.18 20.98 -6.99
C ARG A 346 15.62 20.68 -6.59
N ARG A 347 15.82 19.82 -5.59
CA ARG A 347 17.17 19.52 -5.11
C ARG A 347 18.02 18.83 -6.16
N LYS A 348 17.45 17.89 -6.92
CA LYS A 348 18.17 17.26 -8.05
C LYS A 348 18.52 18.26 -9.15
N GLN A 349 17.67 19.25 -9.43
CA GLN A 349 17.97 20.32 -10.38
C GLN A 349 19.08 21.24 -9.86
N GLU A 350 19.00 21.69 -8.60
CA GLU A 350 19.99 22.54 -7.97
C GLU A 350 21.39 21.89 -7.90
N THR A 351 21.44 20.57 -7.68
CA THR A 351 22.70 19.79 -7.63
C THR A 351 23.13 19.27 -9.01
N GLY A 352 22.39 19.54 -10.07
CA GLY A 352 22.68 19.04 -11.42
C GLY A 352 22.53 17.54 -11.61
N THR A 353 21.81 16.86 -10.71
CA THR A 353 21.59 15.39 -10.72
C THR A 353 20.22 14.98 -11.25
N LEU A 354 19.37 15.94 -11.68
CA LEU A 354 18.08 15.64 -12.29
C LEU A 354 18.30 15.01 -13.67
N PRO A 355 17.84 13.76 -13.90
CA PRO A 355 18.06 13.12 -15.19
C PRO A 355 17.24 13.79 -16.31
N LYS A 356 17.84 13.92 -17.50
CA LYS A 356 17.18 14.54 -18.66
C LYS A 356 15.94 13.79 -19.14
N ASN A 357 15.89 12.47 -18.93
CA ASN A 357 14.75 11.60 -19.21
C ASN A 357 14.03 11.21 -17.92
N GLY A 358 13.99 12.11 -16.93
CA GLY A 358 13.35 11.87 -15.64
C GLY A 358 11.86 11.62 -15.77
N ALA A 359 11.34 10.70 -14.97
CA ALA A 359 9.93 10.33 -14.95
C ALA A 359 9.34 10.38 -13.54
N LEU A 360 8.17 11.03 -13.44
CA LEU A 360 7.22 10.93 -12.33
C LEU A 360 6.13 9.93 -12.71
N ILE A 361 5.74 9.02 -11.78
CA ILE A 361 4.63 8.11 -12.01
C ILE A 361 3.54 8.37 -10.97
N LYS A 362 2.29 8.52 -11.42
CA LYS A 362 1.11 8.67 -10.56
C LYS A 362 -0.05 7.82 -11.07
N THR A 363 -1.09 7.63 -10.24
CA THR A 363 -2.27 6.91 -10.70
C THR A 363 -3.25 7.82 -11.46
N ILE A 364 -4.18 7.21 -12.20
CA ILE A 364 -5.25 7.92 -12.93
C ILE A 364 -6.18 8.74 -12.02
N VAL A 365 -6.15 8.52 -10.69
CA VAL A 365 -6.95 9.24 -9.69
C VAL A 365 -6.11 10.10 -8.74
N THR A 366 -4.80 10.19 -8.98
CA THR A 366 -3.88 11.07 -8.26
C THR A 366 -3.91 12.47 -8.90
N THR A 367 -3.63 13.51 -8.12
CA THR A 367 -3.75 14.92 -8.52
C THR A 367 -2.98 15.29 -9.79
N GLU A 368 -3.57 16.16 -10.61
CA GLU A 368 -2.88 16.78 -11.76
C GLU A 368 -1.89 17.90 -11.35
N LEU A 369 -1.94 18.37 -10.10
CA LEU A 369 -0.93 19.29 -9.56
C LEU A 369 0.48 18.69 -9.65
N ALA A 370 0.61 17.37 -9.43
CA ALA A 370 1.90 16.69 -9.59
C ALA A 370 2.48 16.80 -10.99
N ARG A 371 1.63 16.71 -12.02
CA ARG A 371 2.04 16.93 -13.42
C ARG A 371 2.52 18.36 -13.65
N LYS A 372 1.77 19.36 -13.13
CA LYS A 372 2.18 20.77 -13.22
C LYS A 372 3.53 21.04 -12.55
N VAL A 373 3.76 20.42 -11.40
CA VAL A 373 5.05 20.49 -10.71
C VAL A 373 6.14 19.83 -11.54
N ALA A 374 5.95 18.59 -12.00
CA ALA A 374 6.93 17.86 -12.80
C ALA A 374 7.28 18.60 -14.11
N ASP A 375 6.28 19.12 -14.82
CA ASP A 375 6.46 19.91 -16.04
C ASP A 375 7.36 21.13 -15.80
N SER A 376 7.25 21.77 -14.63
CA SER A 376 8.08 22.95 -14.29
C SER A 376 9.57 22.62 -14.10
N TYR A 377 9.91 21.35 -13.95
CA TYR A 377 11.28 20.80 -13.87
C TYR A 377 11.70 20.05 -15.14
N GLY A 378 10.82 19.97 -16.16
CA GLY A 378 11.08 19.19 -17.38
C GLY A 378 11.03 17.67 -17.18
N VAL A 379 10.34 17.20 -16.13
CA VAL A 379 10.17 15.77 -15.84
C VAL A 379 8.86 15.27 -16.43
N THR A 380 8.93 14.14 -17.15
CA THR A 380 7.75 13.55 -17.81
C THR A 380 6.87 12.84 -16.78
N THR A 381 5.56 13.09 -16.80
CA THR A 381 4.60 12.42 -15.92
C THR A 381 3.88 11.29 -16.64
N PHE A 382 3.84 10.11 -16.00
CA PHE A 382 3.11 8.93 -16.47
C PHE A 382 1.94 8.60 -15.54
N ASP A 383 0.78 8.41 -16.15
CA ASP A 383 -0.39 7.88 -15.45
C ASP A 383 -0.41 6.36 -15.55
N VAL A 384 -0.69 5.69 -14.41
CA VAL A 384 -0.91 4.25 -14.36
C VAL A 384 -2.23 3.95 -13.67
N LEU A 385 -2.71 2.71 -13.74
CA LEU A 385 -3.87 2.29 -12.98
C LEU A 385 -3.58 2.33 -11.47
N THR A 386 -4.63 2.39 -10.66
CA THR A 386 -4.52 2.31 -9.19
C THR A 386 -3.93 0.98 -8.75
N GLY A 387 -2.97 1.03 -7.84
CA GLY A 387 -2.19 -0.08 -7.35
C GLY A 387 -0.71 0.08 -7.68
N PHE A 388 0.13 0.13 -6.65
CA PHE A 388 1.55 0.45 -6.76
C PHE A 388 2.33 -0.53 -7.66
N LYS A 389 1.80 -1.74 -7.87
CA LYS A 389 2.37 -2.71 -8.81
C LYS A 389 2.57 -2.15 -10.23
N PHE A 390 1.68 -1.27 -10.70
CA PHE A 390 1.82 -0.64 -12.01
C PHE A 390 2.94 0.40 -12.05
N ILE A 391 3.23 1.04 -10.92
CA ILE A 391 4.42 1.88 -10.75
C ILE A 391 5.67 0.99 -10.79
N GLY A 392 5.68 -0.09 -9.99
CA GLY A 392 6.77 -1.07 -9.94
C GLY A 392 7.06 -1.72 -11.30
N GLU A 393 6.03 -2.05 -12.08
CA GLU A 393 6.15 -2.59 -13.44
C GLU A 393 6.85 -1.61 -14.40
N LYS A 394 6.46 -0.32 -14.39
CA LYS A 394 7.13 0.73 -15.15
C LYS A 394 8.60 0.85 -14.75
N MET A 395 8.88 0.87 -13.44
CA MET A 395 10.25 0.92 -12.92
C MET A 395 11.09 -0.27 -13.40
N THR A 396 10.54 -1.48 -13.34
CA THR A 396 11.21 -2.72 -13.80
C THR A 396 11.46 -2.68 -15.31
N THR A 397 10.50 -2.19 -16.09
CA THR A 397 10.64 -2.02 -17.54
C THR A 397 11.74 -1.02 -17.88
N TRP A 398 11.74 0.15 -17.26
CA TRP A 398 12.74 1.19 -17.55
C TRP A 398 14.14 0.82 -17.05
N ALA A 399 14.24 0.05 -15.97
CA ALA A 399 15.53 -0.50 -15.53
C ALA A 399 16.18 -1.42 -16.59
N LYS A 400 15.37 -2.07 -17.45
CA LYS A 400 15.83 -2.92 -18.54
C LYS A 400 16.06 -2.16 -19.85
N THR A 401 15.19 -1.19 -20.15
CA THR A 401 15.21 -0.48 -21.45
C THR A 401 16.05 0.79 -21.45
N GLY A 402 16.21 1.43 -20.28
CA GLY A 402 16.86 2.75 -20.17
C GLY A 402 16.05 3.91 -20.78
N GLU A 403 14.80 3.68 -21.18
CA GLU A 403 13.95 4.67 -21.86
C GLU A 403 13.70 5.90 -20.97
N TYR A 404 13.36 5.67 -19.71
CA TYR A 404 13.18 6.71 -18.70
C TYR A 404 13.96 6.38 -17.42
N THR A 405 14.31 7.42 -16.68
CA THR A 405 14.88 7.30 -15.34
C THR A 405 13.81 7.64 -14.31
N TYR A 406 13.46 6.66 -13.47
CA TYR A 406 12.51 6.87 -12.39
C TYR A 406 13.04 7.88 -11.38
N VAL A 407 12.25 8.92 -11.10
CA VAL A 407 12.56 9.99 -10.15
C VAL A 407 11.73 9.82 -8.87
N PHE A 408 10.41 9.68 -9.04
CA PHE A 408 9.45 9.54 -7.95
C PHE A 408 8.15 8.90 -8.44
N GLY A 409 7.46 8.18 -7.57
CA GLY A 409 6.12 7.66 -7.86
C GLY A 409 5.28 7.58 -6.59
N TYR A 410 3.97 7.87 -6.71
CA TYR A 410 3.08 7.86 -5.57
C TYR A 410 1.61 7.66 -5.94
N GLU A 411 0.83 7.29 -4.94
CA GLU A 411 -0.63 7.17 -4.99
C GLU A 411 -1.27 8.19 -4.05
N GLU A 412 -2.48 8.64 -4.39
CA GLU A 412 -3.30 9.52 -3.56
C GLU A 412 -3.59 8.92 -2.16
N SER A 413 -3.48 7.59 -2.05
CA SER A 413 -3.70 6.83 -0.82
C SER A 413 -2.46 6.76 0.08
N TYR A 414 -1.65 7.84 0.13
CA TYR A 414 -0.54 8.03 1.07
C TYR A 414 0.69 7.15 0.86
N GLY A 415 0.74 6.38 -0.20
CA GLY A 415 1.86 5.52 -0.53
C GLY A 415 2.77 6.13 -1.59
N SER A 416 4.08 6.11 -1.36
CA SER A 416 5.08 6.62 -2.29
C SER A 416 6.36 5.79 -2.26
N LEU A 417 7.20 5.96 -3.29
CA LEU A 417 8.53 5.39 -3.35
C LEU A 417 9.51 6.38 -3.97
N VAL A 418 10.66 6.51 -3.34
CA VAL A 418 11.85 7.19 -3.88
C VAL A 418 12.95 6.15 -4.04
N GLY A 419 13.70 6.26 -5.13
CA GLY A 419 14.75 5.28 -5.41
C GLY A 419 14.22 3.98 -6.03
N THR A 420 15.14 3.03 -6.20
CA THR A 420 14.88 1.77 -6.90
C THR A 420 15.24 0.53 -6.08
N HIS A 421 15.45 0.69 -4.78
CA HIS A 421 15.78 -0.38 -3.86
C HIS A 421 14.63 -1.37 -3.66
N ALA A 422 13.41 -0.86 -3.67
CA ALA A 422 12.15 -1.62 -3.60
C ALA A 422 11.31 -1.45 -4.88
N ARG A 423 10.14 -2.13 -4.93
CA ARG A 423 9.15 -2.02 -6.01
C ARG A 423 7.72 -1.90 -5.48
N ASP A 424 7.58 -1.68 -4.19
CA ASP A 424 6.32 -1.30 -3.54
C ASP A 424 6.56 -0.01 -2.74
N LYS A 425 5.49 0.55 -2.20
CA LYS A 425 5.48 1.78 -1.39
C LYS A 425 6.41 1.65 -0.19
N ASP A 426 7.07 2.73 0.15
CA ASP A 426 8.04 2.78 1.24
C ASP A 426 7.84 4.03 2.09
N ALA A 427 7.14 3.86 3.22
CA ALA A 427 6.92 4.93 4.17
C ALA A 427 8.18 5.25 5.00
N VAL A 428 9.18 4.36 5.04
CA VAL A 428 10.43 4.60 5.77
C VAL A 428 11.28 5.62 5.03
N VAL A 429 11.53 5.40 3.72
CA VAL A 429 12.25 6.37 2.89
C VAL A 429 11.47 7.66 2.72
N ALA A 430 10.13 7.58 2.65
CA ALA A 430 9.27 8.77 2.60
C ALA A 430 9.39 9.60 3.88
N SER A 431 9.39 8.97 5.06
CA SER A 431 9.60 9.64 6.35
C SER A 431 10.99 10.27 6.45
N MET A 432 12.01 9.56 5.99
CA MET A 432 13.38 10.07 5.89
C MET A 432 13.44 11.36 5.08
N LEU A 433 12.90 11.33 3.85
CA LEU A 433 12.94 12.49 2.96
C LEU A 433 12.03 13.64 3.40
N PHE A 434 10.89 13.33 4.03
CA PHE A 434 10.03 14.37 4.58
C PHE A 434 10.71 15.11 5.75
N ALA A 435 11.42 14.37 6.63
CA ALA A 435 12.23 14.95 7.69
C ALA A 435 13.38 15.81 7.14
N GLU A 436 14.11 15.30 6.14
CA GLU A 436 15.15 16.05 5.45
C GLU A 436 14.60 17.32 4.78
N MET A 437 13.48 17.22 4.07
CA MET A 437 12.78 18.34 3.44
C MET A 437 12.42 19.41 4.47
N THR A 438 11.98 19.01 5.66
CA THR A 438 11.68 19.93 6.76
C THR A 438 12.94 20.69 7.20
N CYS A 439 14.07 20.00 7.39
CA CYS A 439 15.36 20.64 7.71
C CYS A 439 15.79 21.61 6.59
N TYR A 440 15.66 21.20 5.34
CA TYR A 440 16.00 22.05 4.18
C TYR A 440 15.17 23.34 4.16
N TYR A 441 13.85 23.24 4.31
CA TYR A 441 13.00 24.44 4.30
C TYR A 441 13.21 25.31 5.53
N ALA A 442 13.46 24.74 6.70
CA ALA A 442 13.86 25.48 7.90
C ALA A 442 15.16 26.27 7.67
N SER A 443 16.15 25.70 6.95
CA SER A 443 17.42 26.37 6.64
C SER A 443 17.27 27.62 5.76
N VAL A 444 16.17 27.69 5.00
CA VAL A 444 15.83 28.85 4.15
C VAL A 444 14.67 29.69 4.72
N GLY A 445 14.34 29.49 6.00
CA GLY A 445 13.34 30.28 6.73
C GLY A 445 11.88 30.00 6.30
N LYS A 446 11.57 28.81 5.80
CA LYS A 446 10.23 28.42 5.33
C LYS A 446 9.66 27.28 6.17
N SER A 447 8.34 27.29 6.38
CA SER A 447 7.62 26.12 6.89
C SER A 447 7.13 25.24 5.73
N VAL A 448 6.94 23.94 6.01
CA VAL A 448 6.39 22.99 5.01
C VAL A 448 5.00 23.43 4.53
N TYR A 449 4.15 23.92 5.44
CA TYR A 449 2.84 24.46 5.06
C TYR A 449 2.96 25.69 4.14
N GLY A 450 3.91 26.57 4.44
CA GLY A 450 4.18 27.75 3.59
C GLY A 450 4.61 27.35 2.18
N VAL A 451 5.46 26.33 2.05
CA VAL A 451 5.88 25.79 0.74
C VAL A 451 4.70 25.18 -0.03
N LEU A 452 3.80 24.47 0.65
CA LEU A 452 2.58 23.96 0.01
C LEU A 452 1.71 25.12 -0.54
N GLN A 453 1.59 26.21 0.19
CA GLN A 453 0.87 27.40 -0.31
C GLN A 453 1.57 28.05 -1.51
N GLU A 454 2.90 28.15 -1.49
CA GLU A 454 3.67 28.63 -2.66
C GLU A 454 3.45 27.76 -3.90
N ILE A 455 3.36 26.44 -3.75
CA ILE A 455 3.03 25.52 -4.85
C ILE A 455 1.61 25.78 -5.38
N PHE A 456 0.64 25.96 -4.50
CA PHE A 456 -0.73 26.32 -4.90
C PHE A 456 -0.80 27.68 -5.59
N ASP A 457 -0.13 28.70 -5.07
CA ASP A 457 -0.10 30.04 -5.66
C ASP A 457 0.51 30.03 -7.07
N LYS A 458 1.54 29.18 -7.27
CA LYS A 458 2.23 29.06 -8.57
C LYS A 458 1.41 28.26 -9.61
N HIS A 459 0.72 27.21 -9.21
CA HIS A 459 0.11 26.22 -10.11
C HIS A 459 -1.43 26.19 -10.07
N GLY A 460 -2.06 26.88 -9.12
CA GLY A 460 -3.49 26.81 -8.82
C GLY A 460 -3.82 25.84 -7.68
N TYR A 461 -5.00 26.01 -7.09
CA TYR A 461 -5.50 25.16 -5.98
C TYR A 461 -6.18 23.94 -6.56
N PHE A 462 -5.51 22.79 -6.50
CA PHE A 462 -6.04 21.49 -6.89
C PHE A 462 -6.62 20.78 -5.66
N ILE A 463 -7.85 20.31 -5.79
CA ILE A 463 -8.55 19.58 -4.72
C ILE A 463 -9.11 18.29 -5.29
N GLU A 464 -8.81 17.21 -4.60
CA GLU A 464 -9.39 15.90 -4.82
C GLU A 464 -10.21 15.47 -3.61
N LYS A 465 -11.37 14.91 -3.86
CA LYS A 465 -12.21 14.27 -2.85
C LYS A 465 -12.71 12.92 -3.33
N THR A 466 -12.88 11.99 -2.40
CA THR A 466 -13.42 10.67 -2.67
C THR A 466 -14.65 10.43 -1.81
N ILE A 467 -15.71 9.91 -2.43
CA ILE A 467 -16.86 9.38 -1.70
C ILE A 467 -16.99 7.88 -1.97
N SER A 468 -17.47 7.15 -0.97
CA SER A 468 -17.71 5.71 -1.06
C SER A 468 -19.19 5.42 -0.87
N ILE A 469 -19.76 4.60 -1.75
CA ILE A 469 -21.12 4.08 -1.64
C ILE A 469 -21.00 2.60 -1.31
N THR A 470 -21.53 2.17 -0.17
CA THR A 470 -21.54 0.76 0.24
C THR A 470 -22.91 0.15 -0.05
N PHE A 471 -22.92 -1.03 -0.64
CA PHE A 471 -24.13 -1.80 -0.95
C PHE A 471 -24.21 -2.99 0.00
N PRO A 472 -24.94 -2.88 1.11
CA PRO A 472 -25.00 -3.96 2.10
C PRO A 472 -25.85 -5.13 1.60
N GLY A 473 -25.53 -6.34 2.08
CA GLY A 473 -26.30 -7.55 1.80
C GLY A 473 -25.71 -8.43 0.69
N LEU A 474 -26.35 -9.57 0.47
CA LEU A 474 -25.88 -10.60 -0.48
C LEU A 474 -25.91 -10.11 -1.94
N ASP A 475 -26.82 -9.21 -2.28
CA ASP A 475 -26.98 -8.66 -3.63
C ASP A 475 -26.10 -7.43 -3.90
N GLY A 476 -25.30 -7.02 -2.92
CA GLY A 476 -24.49 -5.81 -3.01
C GLY A 476 -23.54 -5.76 -4.20
N MET A 477 -22.92 -6.90 -4.53
CA MET A 477 -22.03 -7.02 -5.71
C MET A 477 -22.80 -6.91 -7.04
N GLU A 478 -24.00 -7.48 -7.12
CA GLU A 478 -24.85 -7.41 -8.31
C GLU A 478 -25.37 -6.00 -8.53
N ASN A 479 -25.80 -5.32 -7.46
CA ASN A 479 -26.25 -3.94 -7.50
C ASN A 479 -25.12 -3.02 -7.99
N MET A 480 -23.92 -3.17 -7.45
CA MET A 480 -22.74 -2.42 -7.87
C MET A 480 -22.39 -2.67 -9.36
N ALA A 481 -22.45 -3.91 -9.81
CA ALA A 481 -22.21 -4.26 -11.22
C ALA A 481 -23.28 -3.64 -12.15
N SER A 482 -24.55 -3.63 -11.74
CA SER A 482 -25.65 -3.02 -12.47
C SER A 482 -25.47 -1.50 -12.61
N ILE A 483 -25.08 -0.82 -11.54
CA ILE A 483 -24.79 0.62 -11.56
C ILE A 483 -23.61 0.90 -12.50
N MET A 484 -22.53 0.14 -12.43
CA MET A 484 -21.39 0.33 -13.33
C MET A 484 -21.74 0.10 -14.80
N LYS A 485 -22.65 -0.85 -15.09
CA LYS A 485 -23.18 -1.07 -16.43
C LYS A 485 -23.98 0.14 -16.91
N MET A 486 -24.94 0.60 -16.10
CA MET A 486 -25.77 1.77 -16.41
C MET A 486 -24.89 3.00 -16.67
N MET A 487 -23.86 3.23 -15.85
CA MET A 487 -22.93 4.34 -16.03
C MET A 487 -22.17 4.27 -17.35
N ARG A 488 -21.80 3.08 -17.85
CA ARG A 488 -21.13 2.92 -19.15
C ARG A 488 -22.06 3.14 -20.34
N GLU A 489 -23.32 2.80 -20.17
CA GLU A 489 -24.34 2.97 -21.22
C GLU A 489 -24.84 4.42 -21.31
N ASN A 490 -24.59 5.24 -20.27
CA ASN A 490 -25.01 6.62 -20.24
C ASN A 490 -24.16 7.51 -21.18
N LYS A 491 -24.79 8.48 -21.79
CA LYS A 491 -24.12 9.51 -22.61
C LYS A 491 -23.93 10.75 -21.75
N TYR A 492 -22.70 10.99 -21.32
CA TYR A 492 -22.35 12.16 -20.53
C TYR A 492 -22.06 13.36 -21.45
N THR A 493 -22.87 14.40 -21.39
CA THR A 493 -22.61 15.69 -22.04
C THR A 493 -22.15 16.73 -21.05
N THR A 494 -22.75 16.73 -19.86
CA THR A 494 -22.41 17.65 -18.76
C THR A 494 -22.48 16.95 -17.39
N VAL A 495 -21.67 17.42 -16.45
CA VAL A 495 -21.77 17.08 -15.02
C VAL A 495 -21.68 18.38 -14.21
N ALA A 496 -22.65 18.64 -13.33
CA ALA A 496 -22.78 19.90 -12.57
C ALA A 496 -22.61 21.16 -13.45
N GLY A 497 -23.21 21.13 -14.65
CA GLY A 497 -23.14 22.25 -15.60
C GLY A 497 -21.82 22.39 -16.36
N LYS A 498 -20.83 21.51 -16.14
CA LYS A 498 -19.55 21.49 -16.85
C LYS A 498 -19.57 20.49 -18.01
N GLN A 499 -19.01 20.87 -19.15
CA GLN A 499 -18.97 19.99 -20.31
C GLN A 499 -18.04 18.80 -20.09
N VAL A 500 -18.47 17.61 -20.53
CA VAL A 500 -17.63 16.43 -20.61
C VAL A 500 -16.89 16.43 -21.95
N GLU A 501 -15.59 16.57 -21.91
CA GLU A 501 -14.75 16.60 -23.13
C GLU A 501 -14.44 15.21 -23.65
N MET A 502 -14.24 14.24 -22.73
CA MET A 502 -13.95 12.85 -23.09
C MET A 502 -14.27 11.90 -21.93
N VAL A 503 -14.53 10.64 -22.28
CA VAL A 503 -14.79 9.54 -21.35
C VAL A 503 -13.83 8.40 -21.64
N ASP A 504 -13.07 7.98 -20.62
CA ASP A 504 -12.20 6.81 -20.65
C ASP A 504 -12.92 5.61 -20.02
N ASP A 505 -13.27 4.63 -20.82
CA ASP A 505 -13.75 3.33 -20.34
C ASP A 505 -12.61 2.31 -20.34
N PHE A 506 -12.12 1.98 -19.17
CA PHE A 506 -10.99 1.05 -19.01
C PHE A 506 -11.39 -0.44 -19.19
N VAL A 507 -12.69 -0.78 -19.22
CA VAL A 507 -13.13 -2.14 -19.56
C VAL A 507 -12.99 -2.39 -21.04
N THR A 508 -13.44 -1.44 -21.86
CA THR A 508 -13.35 -1.51 -23.33
C THR A 508 -12.00 -0.99 -23.85
N ARG A 509 -11.19 -0.38 -22.97
CA ARG A 509 -9.94 0.31 -23.31
C ARG A 509 -10.14 1.36 -24.40
N THR A 510 -11.19 2.16 -24.28
CA THR A 510 -11.58 3.15 -25.30
C THR A 510 -11.77 4.52 -24.65
N ARG A 511 -11.13 5.54 -25.22
CA ARG A 511 -11.44 6.95 -25.00
C ARG A 511 -12.46 7.40 -26.02
N THR A 512 -13.55 7.99 -25.56
CA THR A 512 -14.58 8.58 -26.42
C THR A 512 -14.62 10.09 -26.19
N TYR A 513 -14.40 10.88 -27.20
CA TYR A 513 -14.46 12.35 -27.15
C TYR A 513 -15.89 12.85 -27.31
N ALA A 514 -16.15 14.11 -26.92
CA ALA A 514 -17.47 14.74 -27.01
C ALA A 514 -18.02 14.77 -28.45
N ASP A 515 -17.16 14.82 -29.48
CA ASP A 515 -17.51 14.76 -30.89
C ASP A 515 -17.82 13.35 -31.40
N GLY A 516 -17.69 12.33 -30.53
CA GLY A 516 -17.93 10.91 -30.86
C GLY A 516 -16.72 10.17 -31.42
N ARG A 517 -15.58 10.83 -31.64
CA ARG A 517 -14.31 10.19 -32.03
C ARG A 517 -13.85 9.24 -30.93
N LYS A 518 -13.27 8.11 -31.33
CA LYS A 518 -12.77 7.09 -30.40
C LYS A 518 -11.29 6.80 -30.63
N GLU A 519 -10.56 6.61 -29.51
CA GLU A 519 -9.16 6.23 -29.52
C GLU A 519 -8.92 5.07 -28.52
N PRO A 520 -7.96 4.17 -28.79
CA PRO A 520 -7.59 3.13 -27.82
C PRO A 520 -6.88 3.72 -26.63
N LEU A 521 -7.16 3.18 -25.43
CA LEU A 521 -6.37 3.44 -24.21
C LEU A 521 -5.23 2.42 -24.12
N GLU A 522 -4.03 2.91 -23.86
CA GLU A 522 -2.83 2.06 -23.70
C GLU A 522 -2.82 1.32 -22.36
N LEU A 523 -3.47 1.88 -21.33
CA LEU A 523 -3.52 1.28 -20.00
C LEU A 523 -4.21 -0.08 -20.00
N PRO A 524 -3.81 -1.01 -19.10
CA PRO A 524 -4.43 -2.32 -18.97
C PRO A 524 -5.93 -2.24 -18.67
N LYS A 525 -6.64 -3.35 -18.91
CA LYS A 525 -8.06 -3.46 -18.61
C LYS A 525 -8.29 -3.41 -17.10
N THR A 526 -9.22 -2.55 -16.66
CA THR A 526 -9.71 -2.49 -15.28
C THR A 526 -11.16 -2.02 -15.25
N ASN A 527 -11.88 -2.33 -14.18
CA ASN A 527 -13.26 -1.88 -14.01
C ASN A 527 -13.29 -0.44 -13.47
N ALA A 528 -13.06 0.53 -14.35
CA ALA A 528 -13.12 1.96 -14.04
C ALA A 528 -13.71 2.74 -15.22
N LEU A 529 -14.30 3.90 -14.92
CA LEU A 529 -14.78 4.87 -15.89
C LEU A 529 -14.30 6.26 -15.42
N LYS A 530 -13.61 7.02 -16.30
CA LYS A 530 -13.15 8.38 -15.99
C LYS A 530 -13.72 9.38 -16.98
N LEU A 531 -14.39 10.39 -16.47
CA LEU A 531 -14.90 11.51 -17.23
C LEU A 531 -13.92 12.68 -17.08
N HIS A 532 -13.47 13.20 -18.18
CA HIS A 532 -12.66 14.42 -18.23
C HIS A 532 -13.59 15.59 -18.54
N LEU A 533 -13.57 16.57 -17.67
CA LEU A 533 -14.39 17.76 -17.76
C LEU A 533 -13.56 18.93 -18.31
N GLU A 534 -14.22 19.97 -18.76
CA GLU A 534 -13.57 21.21 -19.17
C GLU A 534 -12.61 21.74 -18.08
N ASN A 535 -11.53 22.40 -18.50
CA ASN A 535 -10.47 22.95 -17.65
C ASN A 535 -9.59 21.90 -16.93
N GLY A 536 -9.58 20.65 -17.39
CA GLY A 536 -8.77 19.58 -16.83
C GLY A 536 -9.30 18.95 -15.54
N ASP A 537 -10.52 19.30 -15.15
CA ASP A 537 -11.21 18.63 -14.04
C ASP A 537 -11.61 17.21 -14.44
N TRP A 538 -11.86 16.34 -13.47
CA TRP A 538 -12.28 14.98 -13.79
C TRP A 538 -13.07 14.30 -12.67
N ILE A 539 -13.85 13.29 -13.05
CA ILE A 539 -14.52 12.36 -12.13
C ILE A 539 -14.15 10.95 -12.56
N CYS A 540 -13.79 10.10 -11.60
CA CYS A 540 -13.52 8.69 -11.85
C CYS A 540 -14.37 7.82 -10.93
N VAL A 541 -15.01 6.80 -11.48
CA VAL A 541 -15.76 5.81 -10.72
C VAL A 541 -15.12 4.43 -10.86
N ARG A 542 -15.06 3.72 -9.74
CA ARG A 542 -14.40 2.43 -9.67
C ARG A 542 -15.00 1.57 -8.55
N PRO A 543 -15.45 0.34 -8.85
CA PRO A 543 -15.86 -0.60 -7.82
C PRO A 543 -14.65 -1.15 -7.07
N SER A 544 -14.84 -1.50 -5.79
CA SER A 544 -13.89 -2.33 -5.06
C SER A 544 -13.89 -3.75 -5.63
N GLY A 545 -12.71 -4.36 -5.71
CA GLY A 545 -12.58 -5.76 -6.16
C GLY A 545 -12.95 -6.79 -5.08
N THR A 546 -13.00 -6.38 -3.81
CA THR A 546 -13.13 -7.29 -2.66
C THR A 546 -14.35 -7.00 -1.77
N GLU A 547 -14.95 -5.83 -1.91
CA GLU A 547 -16.08 -5.38 -1.10
C GLU A 547 -17.18 -4.80 -2.00
N PRO A 548 -18.48 -4.90 -1.62
CA PRO A 548 -19.57 -4.27 -2.35
C PRO A 548 -19.56 -2.74 -2.11
N LYS A 549 -18.52 -2.09 -2.59
CA LYS A 549 -18.25 -0.66 -2.40
C LYS A 549 -17.85 0.00 -3.71
N LEU A 550 -18.53 1.08 -4.07
CA LEU A 550 -18.21 1.92 -5.22
C LEU A 550 -17.50 3.17 -4.72
N LYS A 551 -16.31 3.46 -5.25
CA LYS A 551 -15.57 4.69 -4.99
C LYS A 551 -15.77 5.66 -6.16
N ILE A 552 -16.10 6.90 -5.84
CA ILE A 552 -16.20 8.00 -6.78
C ILE A 552 -15.18 9.05 -6.36
N TYR A 553 -14.23 9.31 -7.25
CA TYR A 553 -13.19 10.30 -7.10
C TYR A 553 -13.58 11.54 -7.91
N GLY A 554 -13.48 12.71 -7.35
CA GLY A 554 -13.63 13.98 -8.05
C GLY A 554 -12.38 14.83 -7.87
N ALA A 555 -11.95 15.50 -8.92
CA ALA A 555 -10.83 16.43 -8.90
C ALA A 555 -11.16 17.70 -9.68
N CYS A 556 -10.71 18.81 -9.17
CA CYS A 556 -10.81 20.09 -9.86
C CYS A 556 -9.70 21.06 -9.45
N SER A 557 -9.52 22.09 -10.25
CA SER A 557 -8.69 23.24 -9.89
C SER A 557 -9.49 24.55 -9.89
N ALA A 558 -9.08 25.48 -9.03
CA ALA A 558 -9.66 26.82 -8.96
C ALA A 558 -8.61 27.84 -8.47
N PRO A 559 -8.89 29.16 -8.62
CA PRO A 559 -8.00 30.22 -8.12
C PRO A 559 -7.87 30.28 -6.60
N THR A 560 -8.78 29.67 -5.84
CA THR A 560 -8.73 29.64 -4.36
C THR A 560 -9.17 28.28 -3.84
N MET A 561 -8.68 27.90 -2.66
CA MET A 561 -9.05 26.66 -1.95
C MET A 561 -10.58 26.53 -1.75
N SER A 562 -11.23 27.61 -1.32
CA SER A 562 -12.68 27.62 -1.07
C SER A 562 -13.49 27.34 -2.34
N LEU A 563 -13.11 27.95 -3.47
CA LEU A 563 -13.77 27.71 -4.76
C LEU A 563 -13.53 26.28 -5.26
N ALA A 564 -12.30 25.74 -5.13
CA ALA A 564 -11.99 24.38 -5.51
C ALA A 564 -12.77 23.37 -4.67
N THR A 565 -12.84 23.58 -3.35
CA THR A 565 -13.61 22.71 -2.43
C THR A 565 -15.08 22.66 -2.82
N LYS A 566 -15.71 23.82 -2.99
CA LYS A 566 -17.11 23.90 -3.40
C LYS A 566 -17.35 23.18 -4.73
N LYS A 567 -16.50 23.42 -5.71
CA LYS A 567 -16.59 22.86 -7.06
C LYS A 567 -16.52 21.33 -7.06
N VAL A 568 -15.56 20.73 -6.34
CA VAL A 568 -15.44 19.26 -6.27
C VAL A 568 -16.62 18.62 -5.54
N GLU A 569 -17.18 19.28 -4.53
CA GLU A 569 -18.39 18.82 -3.83
C GLU A 569 -19.63 18.84 -4.72
N GLU A 570 -19.78 19.87 -5.55
CA GLU A 570 -20.83 19.93 -6.57
C GLU A 570 -20.71 18.79 -7.59
N TYR A 571 -19.48 18.49 -8.06
CA TYR A 571 -19.24 17.36 -8.96
C TYR A 571 -19.62 16.02 -8.34
N LEU A 572 -19.14 15.75 -7.14
CA LEU A 572 -19.41 14.49 -6.45
C LEU A 572 -20.89 14.32 -6.12
N SER A 573 -21.56 15.39 -5.68
CA SER A 573 -22.98 15.35 -5.37
C SER A 573 -23.82 15.12 -6.62
N SER A 574 -23.51 15.83 -7.70
CA SER A 574 -24.19 15.65 -9.00
C SER A 574 -23.99 14.25 -9.55
N PHE A 575 -22.78 13.72 -9.51
CA PHE A 575 -22.47 12.40 -10.02
C PHE A 575 -23.07 11.28 -9.15
N LYS A 576 -23.06 11.44 -7.82
CA LYS A 576 -23.70 10.50 -6.89
C LYS A 576 -25.20 10.37 -7.15
N ALA A 577 -25.86 11.47 -7.54
CA ALA A 577 -27.30 11.46 -7.86
C ALA A 577 -27.62 10.67 -9.15
N MET A 578 -26.61 10.34 -9.96
CA MET A 578 -26.75 9.49 -11.16
C MET A 578 -26.54 8.00 -10.86
N CYS A 579 -26.04 7.66 -9.67
CA CYS A 579 -25.84 6.29 -9.19
C CYS A 579 -27.07 5.78 -8.44
#